data_ebdb1ca1cf3c2730571fa2fc935381a2
#
_entry.id   ebdb1ca1cf3c2730571fa2fc935381a2
#
_cell.length_a   1.000
_cell.length_b   1.000
_cell.length_c   1.000
_cell.angle_alpha   90.00
_cell.angle_beta   90.00
_cell.angle_gamma   90.00
#
_symmetry.space_group_name_H-M   'P 1'
#
loop_
_entity.id
_entity.type
_entity.pdbx_description
1 polymer ?
#
loop_
_entity_poly.entity_id
_entity_poly.type
_entity_poly.pdbx_seq_one_letter_code
_entity_poly.pdbx_strand_id
1 'polypeptide(L)'
;MIRAAIEQLPASLIREVANAGLGRTDVLPFWFGESDEVTPEPIRAAAAESLARGETFYSHNLGLPELREAIAAYATALHRPVAASRIAVTSAGVNALMLAMQMLLGAGDEVVAVVPVWPNLTAQPAILGARVTRVPLAPDDQGAWRLDLPALLARVTPATRVLLVNAPNNPTGWTLG
;
A
#
# COMPACT_ATOMS: atom_id res chain seq x y z
N MET A 1 -22.58 17.13 -4.37
CA MET A 1 -21.82 17.03 -5.64
C MET A 1 -20.50 16.35 -5.30
N ILE A 2 -20.18 15.24 -5.98
CA ILE A 2 -18.93 14.49 -5.82
C ILE A 2 -17.81 15.23 -6.57
N ARG A 3 -16.59 15.21 -6.07
CA ARG A 3 -15.45 15.84 -6.76
C ARG A 3 -15.15 15.08 -8.05
N ALA A 4 -14.84 15.80 -9.15
CA ALA A 4 -14.51 15.20 -10.45
C ALA A 4 -13.37 14.17 -10.37
N ALA A 5 -12.36 14.42 -9.54
CA ALA A 5 -11.27 13.47 -9.31
C ALA A 5 -11.73 12.12 -8.73
N ILE A 6 -12.89 12.07 -8.07
CA ILE A 6 -13.47 10.82 -7.56
C ILE A 6 -14.35 10.17 -8.63
N GLU A 7 -15.15 10.96 -9.35
CA GLU A 7 -16.02 10.45 -10.42
C GLU A 7 -15.24 9.81 -11.57
N GLN A 8 -14.01 10.29 -11.80
CA GLN A 8 -13.13 9.79 -12.88
C GLN A 8 -12.28 8.59 -12.48
N LEU A 9 -12.34 8.14 -11.21
CA LEU A 9 -11.58 6.96 -10.79
C LEU A 9 -12.13 5.70 -11.48
N PRO A 10 -11.27 4.89 -12.11
CA PRO A 10 -11.71 3.62 -12.67
C PRO A 10 -12.14 2.67 -11.56
N ALA A 11 -13.20 1.89 -11.84
CA ALA A 11 -13.59 0.81 -10.94
C ALA A 11 -12.48 -0.23 -10.79
N SER A 12 -12.43 -0.86 -9.62
CA SER A 12 -11.44 -1.90 -9.34
C SER A 12 -11.82 -3.21 -10.06
N LEU A 13 -11.06 -3.61 -11.08
CA LEU A 13 -11.24 -4.89 -11.76
C LEU A 13 -11.04 -6.09 -10.84
N ILE A 14 -10.18 -5.97 -9.80
CA ILE A 14 -10.01 -7.00 -8.76
C ILE A 14 -11.33 -7.20 -8.01
N ARG A 15 -12.03 -6.12 -7.68
CA ARG A 15 -13.33 -6.20 -7.01
C ARG A 15 -14.41 -6.77 -7.91
N GLU A 16 -14.38 -6.46 -9.18
CA GLU A 16 -15.31 -7.03 -10.16
C GLU A 16 -15.17 -8.56 -10.21
N VAL A 17 -13.95 -9.08 -10.35
CA VAL A 17 -13.67 -10.53 -10.34
C VAL A 17 -14.06 -11.15 -9.00
N ALA A 18 -13.68 -10.55 -7.88
CA ALA A 18 -14.01 -11.06 -6.54
C ALA A 18 -15.52 -11.12 -6.30
N ASN A 19 -16.26 -10.07 -6.72
CA ASN A 19 -17.72 -10.03 -6.58
C ASN A 19 -18.42 -11.08 -7.45
N ALA A 20 -17.89 -11.39 -8.64
CA ALA A 20 -18.40 -12.44 -9.51
C ALA A 20 -18.24 -13.85 -8.91
N GLY A 21 -17.22 -14.03 -8.05
CA GLY A 21 -16.96 -15.30 -7.35
C GLY A 21 -17.55 -15.39 -5.94
N LEU A 22 -18.11 -14.30 -5.41
CA LEU A 22 -18.62 -14.27 -4.04
C LEU A 22 -19.76 -15.28 -3.84
N GLY A 23 -19.61 -16.13 -2.80
CA GLY A 23 -20.58 -17.18 -2.47
C GLY A 23 -20.50 -18.45 -3.33
N ARG A 24 -19.61 -18.50 -4.32
CA ARG A 24 -19.38 -19.71 -5.12
C ARG A 24 -18.43 -20.65 -4.38
N THR A 25 -18.80 -21.94 -4.34
CA THR A 25 -18.01 -23.03 -3.72
C THR A 25 -17.23 -23.86 -4.73
N ASP A 26 -17.44 -23.60 -6.03
CA ASP A 26 -16.85 -24.33 -7.16
C ASP A 26 -15.65 -23.58 -7.77
N VAL A 27 -15.19 -22.50 -7.14
CA VAL A 27 -14.05 -21.70 -7.60
C VAL A 27 -13.02 -21.54 -6.48
N LEU A 28 -11.76 -21.48 -6.85
CA LEU A 28 -10.64 -21.15 -5.95
C LEU A 28 -10.47 -19.63 -5.90
N PRO A 29 -10.53 -18.98 -4.72
CA PRO A 29 -10.54 -17.52 -4.59
C PRO A 29 -9.14 -16.91 -4.63
N PHE A 30 -8.50 -16.85 -5.80
CA PHE A 30 -7.17 -16.25 -5.98
C PHE A 30 -7.17 -14.73 -6.24
N TRP A 31 -8.26 -14.03 -6.00
CA TRP A 31 -8.40 -12.59 -6.27
C TRP A 31 -7.82 -11.68 -5.18
N PHE A 32 -7.66 -12.15 -3.94
CA PHE A 32 -7.01 -11.42 -2.85
C PHE A 32 -5.75 -12.14 -2.38
N GLY A 33 -4.72 -11.36 -2.03
CA GLY A 33 -3.52 -11.88 -1.39
C GLY A 33 -3.70 -11.97 0.12
N GLU A 34 -4.52 -12.91 0.56
CA GLU A 34 -4.74 -13.22 1.98
C GLU A 34 -4.45 -14.69 2.26
N SER A 35 -4.05 -15.00 3.49
CA SER A 35 -3.86 -16.37 3.95
C SER A 35 -5.22 -17.03 4.18
N ASP A 36 -5.31 -18.34 3.94
CA ASP A 36 -6.42 -19.20 4.37
C ASP A 36 -6.27 -19.66 5.82
N GLU A 37 -5.13 -19.38 6.45
CA GLU A 37 -4.89 -19.66 7.85
C GLU A 37 -5.55 -18.65 8.78
N VAL A 38 -6.18 -19.14 9.82
CA VAL A 38 -6.72 -18.29 10.90
C VAL A 38 -5.56 -17.63 11.65
N THR A 39 -5.72 -16.35 11.98
CA THR A 39 -4.73 -15.64 12.81
C THR A 39 -4.34 -16.48 14.03
N PRO A 40 -3.04 -16.67 14.32
CA PRO A 40 -2.57 -17.49 15.43
C PRO A 40 -3.24 -17.16 16.76
N GLU A 41 -3.54 -18.21 17.54
CA GLU A 41 -4.28 -18.06 18.78
C GLU A 41 -3.68 -17.05 19.76
N PRO A 42 -2.35 -16.99 20.01
CA PRO A 42 -1.78 -15.99 20.93
C PRO A 42 -2.09 -14.55 20.55
N ILE A 43 -2.17 -14.25 19.24
CA ILE A 43 -2.49 -12.90 18.74
C ILE A 43 -3.97 -12.58 19.01
N ARG A 44 -4.86 -13.53 18.72
CA ARG A 44 -6.31 -13.39 18.97
C ARG A 44 -6.61 -13.28 20.45
N ALA A 45 -5.95 -14.10 21.27
CA ALA A 45 -6.11 -14.09 22.73
C ALA A 45 -5.66 -12.74 23.32
N ALA A 46 -4.51 -12.21 22.92
CA ALA A 46 -4.02 -10.92 23.38
C ALA A 46 -5.02 -9.78 23.07
N ALA A 47 -5.61 -9.79 21.88
CA ALA A 47 -6.61 -8.79 21.50
C ALA A 47 -7.91 -8.92 22.35
N ALA A 48 -8.39 -10.14 22.56
CA ALA A 48 -9.57 -10.41 23.37
C ALA A 48 -9.36 -10.03 24.85
N GLU A 49 -8.17 -10.31 25.38
CA GLU A 49 -7.80 -9.95 26.75
C GLU A 49 -7.69 -8.43 26.94
N SER A 50 -7.10 -7.70 25.99
CA SER A 50 -7.06 -6.24 26.01
C SER A 50 -8.48 -5.64 26.08
N LEU A 51 -9.41 -6.14 25.26
CA LEU A 51 -10.81 -5.73 25.31
C LEU A 51 -11.47 -6.09 26.65
N ALA A 52 -11.21 -7.28 27.20
CA ALA A 52 -11.75 -7.71 28.49
C ALA A 52 -11.24 -6.85 29.66
N ARG A 53 -10.01 -6.32 29.57
CA ARG A 53 -9.47 -5.37 30.54
C ARG A 53 -10.03 -3.95 30.37
N GLY A 54 -10.86 -3.69 29.36
CA GLY A 54 -11.43 -2.37 29.10
C GLY A 54 -10.45 -1.37 28.50
N GLU A 55 -9.44 -1.82 27.78
CA GLU A 55 -8.47 -0.97 27.09
C GLU A 55 -9.08 -0.37 25.82
N THR A 56 -10.11 0.47 25.98
CA THR A 56 -10.96 1.00 24.91
C THR A 56 -10.96 2.53 24.85
N PHE A 57 -10.00 3.18 25.48
CA PHE A 57 -9.86 4.62 25.53
C PHE A 57 -8.95 5.14 24.40
N TYR A 58 -8.85 6.46 24.27
CA TYR A 58 -7.96 7.10 23.34
C TYR A 58 -6.50 6.68 23.60
N SER A 59 -5.82 6.26 22.55
CA SER A 59 -4.38 6.01 22.55
C SER A 59 -3.60 7.29 22.23
N HIS A 60 -2.27 7.22 22.35
CA HIS A 60 -1.38 8.28 21.89
C HIS A 60 -1.54 8.49 20.37
N ASN A 61 -1.48 9.75 19.89
CA ASN A 61 -1.69 10.10 18.48
C ASN A 61 -0.80 9.35 17.48
N LEU A 62 0.41 8.95 17.89
CA LEU A 62 1.34 8.17 17.06
C LEU A 62 1.25 6.65 17.30
N GLY A 63 0.29 6.20 18.11
CA GLY A 63 0.13 4.80 18.53
C GLY A 63 0.72 4.52 19.90
N LEU A 64 0.39 3.36 20.47
CA LEU A 64 0.85 2.93 21.78
C LEU A 64 2.40 2.89 21.82
N PRO A 65 3.05 3.43 22.87
CA PRO A 65 4.50 3.43 22.97
C PRO A 65 5.12 2.05 22.83
N GLU A 66 4.55 1.05 23.48
CA GLU A 66 5.03 -0.34 23.47
C GLU A 66 4.98 -0.93 22.05
N LEU A 67 3.93 -0.65 21.28
CA LEU A 67 3.81 -1.08 19.89
C LEU A 67 4.86 -0.37 19.01
N ARG A 68 5.08 0.91 19.22
CA ARG A 68 6.09 1.68 18.48
C ARG A 68 7.51 1.17 18.76
N GLU A 69 7.81 0.82 20.01
CA GLU A 69 9.07 0.22 20.40
C GLU A 69 9.27 -1.16 19.77
N ALA A 70 8.24 -2.01 19.80
CA ALA A 70 8.26 -3.33 19.16
C ALA A 70 8.48 -3.22 17.64
N ILE A 71 7.80 -2.27 16.94
CA ILE A 71 8.00 -2.02 15.52
C ILE A 71 9.42 -1.51 15.25
N ALA A 72 9.94 -0.61 16.08
CA ALA A 72 11.30 -0.08 15.93
C ALA A 72 12.35 -1.18 16.08
N ALA A 73 12.19 -2.06 17.06
CA ALA A 73 13.05 -3.22 17.28
C ALA A 73 13.02 -4.19 16.10
N TYR A 74 11.82 -4.52 15.60
CA TYR A 74 11.63 -5.40 14.45
C TYR A 74 12.27 -4.81 13.18
N ALA A 75 11.99 -3.54 12.87
CA ALA A 75 12.56 -2.86 11.72
C ALA A 75 14.09 -2.74 11.79
N THR A 76 14.63 -2.52 13.01
CA THR A 76 16.08 -2.48 13.26
C THR A 76 16.73 -3.84 12.99
N ALA A 77 16.09 -4.93 13.41
CA ALA A 77 16.60 -6.28 13.19
C ALA A 77 16.62 -6.68 11.69
N LEU A 78 15.66 -6.19 10.90
CA LEU A 78 15.56 -6.54 9.48
C LEU A 78 16.39 -5.64 8.55
N HIS A 79 16.60 -4.38 8.91
CA HIS A 79 17.15 -3.40 7.97
C HIS A 79 18.29 -2.58 8.57
N ARG A 80 17.96 -1.52 9.30
CA ARG A 80 18.89 -0.55 9.88
C ARG A 80 18.31 0.00 11.18
N PRO A 81 19.13 0.61 12.05
CA PRO A 81 18.64 1.22 13.28
C PRO A 81 17.50 2.22 13.03
N VAL A 82 16.36 1.96 13.68
CA VAL A 82 15.17 2.82 13.64
C VAL A 82 14.76 3.14 15.06
N ALA A 83 14.71 4.42 15.43
CA ALA A 83 14.25 4.85 16.75
C ALA A 83 12.70 4.84 16.81
N ALA A 84 12.13 4.51 17.98
CA ALA A 84 10.67 4.53 18.19
C ALA A 84 10.05 5.93 17.93
N SER A 85 10.84 7.01 18.11
CA SER A 85 10.41 8.38 17.77
C SER A 85 10.11 8.58 16.26
N ARG A 86 10.59 7.68 15.40
CA ARG A 86 10.34 7.70 13.95
C ARG A 86 9.19 6.78 13.53
N ILE A 87 8.52 6.16 14.47
CA ILE A 87 7.38 5.26 14.21
C ILE A 87 6.08 5.99 14.50
N ALA A 88 5.17 5.92 13.54
CA ALA A 88 3.77 6.28 13.72
C ALA A 88 2.90 5.07 13.28
N VAL A 89 1.94 4.71 14.10
CA VAL A 89 1.00 3.62 13.83
C VAL A 89 -0.26 4.19 13.19
N THR A 90 -0.73 3.55 12.14
CA THR A 90 -1.99 3.87 11.46
C THR A 90 -2.93 2.68 11.51
N SER A 91 -4.22 2.88 11.21
CA SER A 91 -5.22 1.81 11.20
C SER A 91 -4.94 0.72 10.16
N ALA A 92 -4.21 1.06 9.09
CA ALA A 92 -3.77 0.13 8.05
C ALA A 92 -2.65 0.74 7.20
N GLY A 93 -1.88 -0.11 6.50
CA GLY A 93 -0.85 0.36 5.56
C GLY A 93 -1.40 1.27 4.45
N VAL A 94 -2.59 0.98 3.94
CA VAL A 94 -3.26 1.84 2.95
C VAL A 94 -3.56 3.24 3.49
N ASN A 95 -3.88 3.35 4.77
CA ASN A 95 -4.08 4.64 5.43
C ASN A 95 -2.75 5.38 5.61
N ALA A 96 -1.68 4.69 6.00
CA ALA A 96 -0.34 5.28 6.06
C ALA A 96 0.11 5.86 4.72
N LEU A 97 -0.12 5.13 3.63
CA LEU A 97 0.18 5.60 2.27
C LEU A 97 -0.63 6.85 1.91
N MET A 98 -1.93 6.87 2.22
CA MET A 98 -2.76 8.05 1.96
C MET A 98 -2.29 9.27 2.75
N LEU A 99 -1.93 9.11 4.02
CA LEU A 99 -1.37 10.19 4.85
C LEU A 99 -0.05 10.70 4.26
N ALA A 100 0.84 9.80 3.84
CA ALA A 100 2.09 10.19 3.18
C ALA A 100 1.83 10.97 1.88
N MET A 101 0.88 10.52 1.06
CA MET A 101 0.50 11.23 -0.17
C MET A 101 -0.08 12.62 0.14
N GLN A 102 -0.95 12.74 1.16
CA GLN A 102 -1.49 14.04 1.59
C GLN A 102 -0.43 15.01 2.08
N MET A 103 0.66 14.51 2.68
CA MET A 103 1.79 15.35 3.11
C MET A 103 2.64 15.86 1.92
N LEU A 104 2.66 15.13 0.82
CA LEU A 104 3.57 15.36 -0.31
C LEU A 104 2.88 15.98 -1.52
N LEU A 105 1.59 15.75 -1.70
CA LEU A 105 0.86 16.03 -2.93
C LEU A 105 -0.36 16.93 -2.71
N GLY A 106 -0.57 17.81 -3.68
CA GLY A 106 -1.78 18.59 -3.87
C GLY A 106 -2.28 18.51 -5.31
N ALA A 107 -3.34 19.26 -5.61
CA ALA A 107 -3.91 19.31 -6.95
C ALA A 107 -2.89 19.88 -7.95
N GLY A 108 -2.69 19.17 -9.06
CA GLY A 108 -1.76 19.55 -10.13
C GLY A 108 -0.33 19.04 -9.96
N ASP A 109 0.05 18.51 -8.80
CA ASP A 109 1.36 17.88 -8.61
C ASP A 109 1.53 16.63 -9.49
N GLU A 110 2.79 16.24 -9.74
CA GLU A 110 3.12 15.09 -10.58
C GLU A 110 3.66 13.92 -9.77
N VAL A 111 3.15 12.73 -10.11
CA VAL A 111 3.62 11.45 -9.59
C VAL A 111 4.03 10.58 -10.77
N VAL A 112 5.22 9.97 -10.69
CA VAL A 112 5.66 8.92 -11.61
C VAL A 112 5.52 7.59 -10.89
N ALA A 113 4.81 6.63 -11.48
CA ALA A 113 4.53 5.33 -10.87
C ALA A 113 4.92 4.18 -11.79
N VAL A 114 5.66 3.20 -11.26
CA VAL A 114 5.95 1.94 -11.95
C VAL A 114 4.71 1.05 -11.88
N VAL A 115 4.26 0.54 -13.03
CA VAL A 115 3.05 -0.29 -13.16
C VAL A 115 3.33 -1.57 -13.98
N PRO A 116 2.51 -2.65 -13.90
CA PRO A 116 1.31 -2.76 -13.08
C PRO A 116 1.64 -2.74 -11.59
N VAL A 117 0.74 -2.20 -10.79
CA VAL A 117 0.89 -2.09 -9.34
C VAL A 117 -0.49 -2.15 -8.69
N TRP A 118 -0.54 -2.50 -7.41
CA TRP A 118 -1.79 -2.48 -6.64
C TRP A 118 -2.54 -1.16 -6.83
N PRO A 119 -3.81 -1.20 -7.28
CA PRO A 119 -4.52 -0.01 -7.80
C PRO A 119 -4.56 1.18 -6.84
N ASN A 120 -4.59 0.93 -5.54
CA ASN A 120 -4.64 2.02 -4.55
C ASN A 120 -3.41 2.95 -4.62
N LEU A 121 -2.25 2.43 -5.05
CA LEU A 121 -1.03 3.23 -5.15
C LEU A 121 -1.11 4.30 -6.25
N THR A 122 -1.91 4.09 -7.29
CA THR A 122 -2.15 5.10 -8.33
C THR A 122 -3.45 5.87 -8.12
N ALA A 123 -4.43 5.27 -7.41
CA ALA A 123 -5.69 5.94 -7.10
C ALA A 123 -5.54 7.03 -6.04
N GLN A 124 -4.75 6.80 -4.99
CA GLN A 124 -4.57 7.77 -3.90
C GLN A 124 -4.04 9.13 -4.37
N PRO A 125 -2.95 9.23 -5.15
CA PRO A 125 -2.54 10.53 -5.71
C PRO A 125 -3.59 11.14 -6.64
N ALA A 126 -4.29 10.34 -7.45
CA ALA A 126 -5.36 10.84 -8.31
C ALA A 126 -6.54 11.42 -7.50
N ILE A 127 -6.90 10.81 -6.36
CA ILE A 127 -7.91 11.32 -5.40
C ILE A 127 -7.52 12.71 -4.90
N LEU A 128 -6.24 12.97 -4.71
CA LEU A 128 -5.71 14.27 -4.26
C LEU A 128 -5.64 15.29 -5.41
N GLY A 129 -5.92 14.89 -6.65
CA GLY A 129 -5.86 15.74 -7.83
C GLY A 129 -4.47 15.82 -8.45
N ALA A 130 -3.55 14.94 -8.08
CA ALA A 130 -2.24 14.83 -8.70
C ALA A 130 -2.33 14.07 -10.04
N ARG A 131 -1.45 14.42 -10.97
CA ARG A 131 -1.30 13.73 -12.25
C ARG A 131 -0.38 12.54 -12.09
N VAL A 132 -0.86 11.34 -12.46
CA VAL A 132 -0.07 10.10 -12.35
C VAL A 132 0.44 9.68 -13.74
N THR A 133 1.74 9.79 -13.94
CA THR A 133 2.45 9.26 -15.12
C THR A 133 2.86 7.82 -14.84
N ARG A 134 2.39 6.89 -15.68
CA ARG A 134 2.64 5.45 -15.53
C ARG A 134 3.81 5.02 -16.39
N VAL A 135 4.76 4.27 -15.79
CA VAL A 135 5.91 3.65 -16.48
C VAL A 135 5.74 2.13 -16.36
N PRO A 136 5.49 1.42 -17.47
CA PRO A 136 5.21 0.00 -17.39
C PRO A 136 6.46 -0.83 -17.13
N LEU A 137 6.33 -1.85 -16.27
CA LEU A 137 7.17 -3.04 -16.35
C LEU A 137 6.80 -3.81 -17.61
N ALA A 138 7.76 -4.40 -18.27
CA ALA A 138 7.55 -5.27 -19.42
C ALA A 138 8.17 -6.64 -19.17
N PRO A 139 7.55 -7.75 -19.63
CA PRO A 139 8.18 -9.04 -19.59
C PRO A 139 9.33 -9.10 -20.63
N ASP A 140 10.45 -9.72 -20.26
CA ASP A 140 11.49 -10.08 -21.21
C ASP A 140 11.12 -11.38 -21.97
N ASP A 141 12.00 -11.83 -22.85
CA ASP A 141 11.80 -13.03 -23.68
C ASP A 141 11.63 -14.32 -22.84
N GLN A 142 12.00 -14.29 -21.57
CA GLN A 142 11.83 -15.40 -20.62
C GLN A 142 10.60 -15.22 -19.71
N GLY A 143 9.83 -14.14 -19.91
CA GLY A 143 8.66 -13.82 -19.11
C GLY A 143 8.97 -13.13 -17.77
N ALA A 144 10.23 -12.79 -17.49
CA ALA A 144 10.60 -12.07 -16.28
C ALA A 144 10.30 -10.57 -16.44
N TRP A 145 9.67 -9.99 -15.43
CA TRP A 145 9.36 -8.56 -15.41
C TRP A 145 10.63 -7.70 -15.33
N ARG A 146 10.72 -6.68 -16.19
CA ARG A 146 11.85 -5.75 -16.26
C ARG A 146 11.35 -4.30 -16.20
N LEU A 147 12.14 -3.47 -15.55
CA LEU A 147 11.99 -2.02 -15.57
C LEU A 147 12.97 -1.43 -16.58
N ASP A 148 12.45 -0.68 -17.55
CA ASP A 148 13.27 0.20 -18.39
C ASP A 148 13.63 1.45 -17.58
N LEU A 149 14.81 1.43 -16.95
CA LEU A 149 15.28 2.52 -16.11
C LEU A 149 15.48 3.82 -16.90
N PRO A 150 16.07 3.83 -18.11
CA PRO A 150 16.10 5.02 -18.98
C PRO A 150 14.71 5.61 -19.24
N ALA A 151 13.71 4.77 -19.56
CA ALA A 151 12.34 5.24 -19.78
C ALA A 151 11.70 5.80 -18.49
N LEU A 152 11.98 5.20 -17.32
CA LEU A 152 11.55 5.74 -16.04
C LEU A 152 12.15 7.11 -15.78
N LEU A 153 13.48 7.23 -15.89
CA LEU A 153 14.20 8.47 -15.63
C LEU A 153 13.77 9.60 -16.58
N ALA A 154 13.47 9.28 -17.84
CA ALA A 154 12.96 10.24 -18.81
C ALA A 154 11.57 10.82 -18.43
N ARG A 155 10.83 10.17 -17.54
CA ARG A 155 9.52 10.65 -17.03
C ARG A 155 9.64 11.47 -15.75
N VAL A 156 10.78 11.42 -15.07
CA VAL A 156 11.05 12.23 -13.88
C VAL A 156 11.50 13.61 -14.31
N THR A 157 10.77 14.63 -13.93
CA THR A 157 11.02 16.04 -14.26
C THR A 157 11.16 16.86 -12.97
N PRO A 158 11.60 18.12 -13.04
CA PRO A 158 11.58 19.02 -11.89
C PRO A 158 10.20 19.22 -11.26
N ALA A 159 9.11 18.93 -11.99
CA ALA A 159 7.74 18.97 -11.47
C ALA A 159 7.31 17.67 -10.76
N THR A 160 8.08 16.61 -10.89
CA THR A 160 7.78 15.32 -10.21
C THR A 160 7.98 15.45 -8.72
N ARG A 161 6.92 15.30 -7.95
CA ARG A 161 6.92 15.38 -6.49
C ARG A 161 7.15 14.02 -5.84
N VAL A 162 6.64 12.95 -6.46
CA VAL A 162 6.74 11.58 -5.93
C VAL A 162 7.10 10.62 -7.04
N LEU A 163 8.09 9.77 -6.78
CA LEU A 163 8.39 8.56 -7.54
C LEU A 163 7.90 7.36 -6.72
N LEU A 164 6.99 6.57 -7.31
CA LEU A 164 6.37 5.43 -6.66
C LEU A 164 6.88 4.13 -7.27
N VAL A 165 7.57 3.34 -6.44
CA VAL A 165 8.07 2.00 -6.78
C VAL A 165 7.60 1.04 -5.70
N ASN A 166 6.95 -0.06 -6.10
CA ASN A 166 6.56 -1.14 -5.21
C ASN A 166 7.43 -2.36 -5.50
N ALA A 167 8.29 -2.74 -4.54
CA ALA A 167 9.19 -3.88 -4.66
C ALA A 167 9.36 -4.57 -3.28
N PRO A 168 9.13 -5.88 -3.15
CA PRO A 168 8.52 -6.77 -4.15
C PRO A 168 7.16 -6.26 -4.62
N ASN A 169 6.92 -6.37 -5.93
CA ASN A 169 5.74 -5.74 -6.54
C ASN A 169 4.46 -6.57 -6.38
N ASN A 170 3.40 -5.94 -5.98
CA ASN A 170 2.06 -6.47 -6.10
C ASN A 170 1.42 -5.93 -7.39
N PRO A 171 1.06 -6.76 -8.40
CA PRO A 171 0.91 -8.21 -8.30
C PRO A 171 2.04 -9.05 -8.93
N THR A 172 3.05 -8.47 -9.57
CA THR A 172 3.99 -9.21 -10.46
C THR A 172 5.07 -10.00 -9.74
N GLY A 173 5.31 -9.72 -8.45
CA GLY A 173 6.45 -10.27 -7.71
C GLY A 173 7.81 -9.69 -8.11
N TRP A 174 7.83 -8.72 -9.04
CA TRP A 174 9.07 -8.06 -9.46
C TRP A 174 9.81 -7.44 -8.29
N THR A 175 11.12 -7.57 -8.28
CA THR A 175 12.03 -6.92 -7.30
C THR A 175 13.00 -6.02 -8.02
N LEU A 176 13.37 -4.93 -7.35
CA LEU A 176 14.46 -4.07 -7.80
C LEU A 176 15.78 -4.78 -7.44
N GLY A 177 16.58 -5.11 -8.47
CA GLY A 177 17.91 -5.72 -8.35
C GLY A 177 19.00 -4.70 -8.12
#